data_a998f170ebc10079d59439631e680f10
#
_entry.id   a998f170ebc10079d59439631e680f10
#
_cell.length_a   1.000
_cell.length_b   1.000
_cell.length_c   1.000
_cell.angle_alpha   90.00
_cell.angle_beta   90.00
_cell.angle_gamma   90.00
#
_symmetry.space_group_name_H-M   'P 1'
#
loop_
_entity.id
_entity.type
_entity.pdbx_description
1 polymer ?
#
loop_
_entity_poly.entity_id
_entity_poly.type
_entity_poly.pdbx_seq_one_letter_code
_entity_poly.pdbx_strand_id
1 'polypeptide(L)'
;MALPKTASVFDATAYLDWEETQPERNEYLAGEVFAMVGVRQSHNVATGNLYNILRHNLKGSPCRVFIESVKTRIEAADCFFYPDVVVTCDARDRLTPQYVSYPLLVVEVLADSTAAFDRGAKFAAYRKLDSLRDYVLVDVAAQRIEVFRRNAENHWVLYDYGPGDCVELASLSLNLDMAALLEDTLENTPDETLPPINPLTEQL
;
A
#
# COMPACT_ATOMS: atom_id res chain seq x y z
N MET A 1 11.86 1.11 9.49
CA MET A 1 11.37 -0.19 9.96
C MET A 1 11.43 -0.20 11.48
N ALA A 2 10.32 -0.50 12.16
CA ALA A 2 10.32 -0.61 13.62
C ALA A 2 11.18 -1.83 14.05
N LEU A 3 11.76 -1.78 15.26
CA LEU A 3 12.49 -2.91 15.81
C LEU A 3 11.51 -4.06 16.12
N PRO A 4 11.95 -5.34 16.00
CA PRO A 4 11.08 -6.47 16.30
C PRO A 4 10.60 -6.43 17.76
N LYS A 5 9.29 -6.62 17.95
CA LYS A 5 8.65 -6.51 19.29
C LYS A 5 9.02 -7.66 20.22
N THR A 6 9.41 -8.84 19.70
CA THR A 6 9.81 -10.03 20.51
C THR A 6 10.48 -11.08 19.65
N ALA A 7 11.49 -11.74 20.22
CA ALA A 7 12.11 -12.94 19.65
C ALA A 7 11.31 -14.21 20.00
N SER A 8 10.00 -14.25 19.73
CA SER A 8 9.27 -15.50 19.72
C SER A 8 9.14 -15.92 18.26
N VAL A 9 9.67 -17.09 17.94
CA VAL A 9 9.51 -17.68 16.61
C VAL A 9 8.04 -18.02 16.44
N PHE A 10 7.27 -17.09 15.88
CA PHE A 10 5.94 -17.39 15.41
C PHE A 10 6.04 -18.16 14.11
N ASP A 11 5.18 -19.17 13.93
CA ASP A 11 4.85 -19.58 12.59
C ASP A 11 3.70 -18.68 12.05
N ALA A 12 3.45 -18.78 10.78
CA ALA A 12 2.43 -17.98 10.10
C ALA A 12 1.02 -18.14 10.69
N THR A 13 0.69 -19.32 11.24
CA THR A 13 -0.62 -19.61 11.83
C THR A 13 -0.73 -18.94 13.20
N ALA A 14 0.28 -19.12 14.04
CA ALA A 14 0.34 -18.49 15.36
C ALA A 14 0.33 -16.96 15.26
N TYR A 15 0.97 -16.40 14.21
CA TYR A 15 0.91 -14.97 13.95
C TYR A 15 -0.53 -14.52 13.66
N LEU A 16 -1.30 -15.22 12.83
CA LEU A 16 -2.66 -14.82 12.49
C LEU A 16 -3.56 -14.77 13.73
N ASP A 17 -3.50 -15.80 14.57
CA ASP A 17 -4.28 -15.88 15.81
C ASP A 17 -3.88 -14.77 16.79
N TRP A 18 -2.57 -14.50 16.90
CA TRP A 18 -2.04 -13.46 17.78
C TRP A 18 -2.41 -12.07 17.27
N GLU A 19 -2.27 -11.79 15.96
CA GLU A 19 -2.52 -10.48 15.34
C GLU A 19 -3.98 -10.03 15.52
N GLU A 20 -4.96 -10.95 15.52
CA GLU A 20 -6.37 -10.63 15.75
C GLU A 20 -6.64 -10.02 17.14
N THR A 21 -5.76 -10.27 18.08
CA THR A 21 -5.90 -9.77 19.47
C THR A 21 -5.10 -8.51 19.74
N GLN A 22 -4.34 -8.01 18.76
CA GLN A 22 -3.49 -6.84 18.97
C GLN A 22 -4.25 -5.53 18.77
N PRO A 23 -3.99 -4.51 19.59
CA PRO A 23 -4.58 -3.18 19.42
C PRO A 23 -4.01 -2.43 18.21
N GLU A 24 -2.79 -2.77 17.79
CA GLU A 24 -2.07 -2.18 16.66
C GLU A 24 -1.75 -3.26 15.64
N ARG A 25 -1.67 -2.89 14.35
CA ARG A 25 -1.29 -3.81 13.29
C ARG A 25 0.20 -4.09 13.30
N ASN A 26 0.52 -5.32 12.96
CA ASN A 26 1.90 -5.78 12.91
C ASN A 26 2.10 -6.60 11.63
N GLU A 27 3.19 -6.32 10.91
CA GLU A 27 3.64 -7.14 9.79
C GLU A 27 4.45 -8.34 10.32
N TYR A 28 4.43 -9.43 9.57
CA TYR A 28 5.16 -10.66 9.90
C TYR A 28 6.14 -11.01 8.78
N LEU A 29 7.36 -11.36 9.13
CA LEU A 29 8.40 -11.79 8.20
C LEU A 29 9.26 -12.88 8.85
N ALA A 30 9.14 -14.12 8.36
CA ALA A 30 9.99 -15.26 8.72
C ALA A 30 10.19 -15.45 10.26
N GLY A 31 9.09 -15.39 11.01
CA GLY A 31 9.11 -15.57 12.47
C GLY A 31 9.27 -14.28 13.28
N GLU A 32 9.53 -13.14 12.64
CA GLU A 32 9.64 -11.85 13.29
C GLU A 32 8.40 -10.99 13.05
N VAL A 33 8.06 -10.14 14.03
CA VAL A 33 6.89 -9.27 14.00
C VAL A 33 7.32 -7.81 14.13
N PHE A 34 6.79 -6.96 13.26
CA PHE A 34 7.11 -5.55 13.17
C PHE A 34 5.85 -4.70 13.33
N ALA A 35 5.80 -3.85 14.35
CA ALA A 35 4.68 -2.93 14.51
C ALA A 35 4.64 -1.92 13.38
N MET A 36 3.44 -1.67 12.84
CA MET A 36 3.21 -0.57 11.91
C MET A 36 3.31 0.75 12.68
N VAL A 37 3.89 1.74 12.04
CA VAL A 37 3.99 3.10 12.58
C VAL A 37 2.93 4.00 11.94
N GLY A 38 2.54 5.05 12.65
CA GLY A 38 1.63 6.06 12.10
C GLY A 38 2.22 6.76 10.88
N VAL A 39 1.36 7.20 9.98
CA VAL A 39 1.72 7.87 8.74
C VAL A 39 1.33 9.35 8.77
N ARG A 40 1.90 10.16 7.86
CA ARG A 40 1.54 11.57 7.68
C ARG A 40 0.18 11.71 7.00
N GLN A 41 -0.46 12.88 7.13
CA GLN A 41 -1.73 13.17 6.45
C GLN A 41 -1.60 13.03 4.93
N SER A 42 -0.53 13.54 4.33
CA SER A 42 -0.26 13.44 2.89
C SER A 42 -0.21 12.00 2.39
N HIS A 43 0.38 11.08 3.15
CA HIS A 43 0.37 9.65 2.85
C HIS A 43 -1.07 9.09 2.86
N ASN A 44 -1.84 9.39 3.89
CA ASN A 44 -3.23 8.90 4.01
C ASN A 44 -4.12 9.44 2.89
N VAL A 45 -3.97 10.74 2.52
CA VAL A 45 -4.71 11.34 1.40
C VAL A 45 -4.35 10.66 0.07
N ALA A 46 -3.05 10.46 -0.23
CA ALA A 46 -2.62 9.76 -1.44
C ALA A 46 -3.17 8.32 -1.51
N THR A 47 -3.12 7.60 -0.40
CA THR A 47 -3.71 6.25 -0.29
C THR A 47 -5.21 6.26 -0.56
N GLY A 48 -5.93 7.24 0.01
CA GLY A 48 -7.37 7.43 -0.21
C GLY A 48 -7.73 7.77 -1.65
N ASN A 49 -6.97 8.67 -2.29
CA ASN A 49 -7.15 9.03 -3.71
C ASN A 49 -6.98 7.81 -4.62
N LEU A 50 -5.89 7.06 -4.44
CA LEU A 50 -5.63 5.82 -5.18
C LEU A 50 -6.76 4.81 -5.01
N TYR A 51 -7.16 4.56 -3.77
CA TYR A 51 -8.28 3.65 -3.49
C TYR A 51 -9.56 4.08 -4.21
N ASN A 52 -9.93 5.35 -4.14
CA ASN A 52 -11.13 5.89 -4.76
C ASN A 52 -11.09 5.73 -6.29
N ILE A 53 -9.98 6.10 -6.91
CA ILE A 53 -9.80 6.00 -8.37
C ILE A 53 -9.88 4.54 -8.81
N LEU A 54 -9.14 3.64 -8.16
CA LEU A 54 -9.16 2.22 -8.48
C LEU A 54 -10.55 1.60 -8.25
N ARG A 55 -11.18 1.94 -7.12
CA ARG A 55 -12.51 1.44 -6.76
C ARG A 55 -13.59 1.89 -7.75
N HIS A 56 -13.49 3.13 -8.24
CA HIS A 56 -14.40 3.68 -9.26
C HIS A 56 -14.23 2.94 -10.59
N ASN A 57 -13.01 2.85 -11.09
CA ASN A 57 -12.72 2.26 -12.41
C ASN A 57 -12.95 0.75 -12.47
N LEU A 58 -12.78 0.04 -11.35
CA LEU A 58 -12.97 -1.41 -11.27
C LEU A 58 -14.40 -1.81 -10.89
N LYS A 59 -15.34 -0.85 -10.80
CA LYS A 59 -16.74 -1.15 -10.50
C LYS A 59 -17.36 -2.05 -11.57
N GLY A 60 -17.98 -3.16 -11.14
CA GLY A 60 -18.60 -4.14 -12.04
C GLY A 60 -17.65 -5.19 -12.61
N SER A 61 -16.34 -5.05 -12.39
CA SER A 61 -15.35 -6.09 -12.70
C SER A 61 -15.30 -7.17 -11.59
N PRO A 62 -14.61 -8.29 -11.80
CA PRO A 62 -14.38 -9.29 -10.76
C PRO A 62 -13.41 -8.81 -9.67
N CYS A 63 -12.71 -7.70 -9.90
CA CYS A 63 -11.65 -7.21 -9.05
C CYS A 63 -12.16 -6.56 -7.76
N ARG A 64 -11.39 -6.69 -6.69
CA ARG A 64 -11.63 -6.05 -5.38
C ARG A 64 -10.44 -5.20 -5.03
N VAL A 65 -10.70 -4.02 -4.51
CA VAL A 65 -9.70 -3.08 -4.03
C VAL A 65 -9.81 -3.03 -2.51
N PHE A 66 -8.69 -3.14 -1.82
CA PHE A 66 -8.58 -3.01 -0.37
C PHE A 66 -7.58 -1.92 -0.03
N ILE A 67 -7.73 -1.34 1.15
CA ILE A 67 -6.93 -0.25 1.68
C ILE A 67 -6.41 -0.60 3.09
N GLU A 68 -5.14 -0.41 3.35
CA GLU A 68 -4.42 -0.41 4.64
C GLU A 68 -4.65 -1.58 5.63
N SER A 69 -5.82 -2.20 5.61
CA SER A 69 -6.24 -3.08 6.71
C SER A 69 -6.32 -4.55 6.33
N VAL A 70 -6.00 -4.90 5.11
CA VAL A 70 -6.05 -6.28 4.62
C VAL A 70 -4.64 -6.78 4.35
N LYS A 71 -4.29 -7.86 5.05
CA LYS A 71 -2.98 -8.50 4.88
C LYS A 71 -2.83 -9.10 3.48
N THR A 72 -1.62 -9.08 2.97
CA THR A 72 -1.21 -9.87 1.81
C THR A 72 -0.28 -10.99 2.29
N ARG A 73 -0.66 -12.24 2.03
CA ARG A 73 0.15 -13.43 2.33
C ARG A 73 1.12 -13.70 1.18
N ILE A 74 2.41 -13.84 1.50
CA ILE A 74 3.43 -14.27 0.56
C ILE A 74 4.06 -15.56 1.12
N GLU A 75 3.46 -16.70 0.79
CA GLU A 75 3.85 -17.99 1.36
C GLU A 75 5.32 -18.34 1.08
N ALA A 76 5.77 -18.11 -0.15
CA ALA A 76 7.16 -18.38 -0.56
C ALA A 76 8.21 -17.50 0.13
N ALA A 77 7.78 -16.45 0.85
CA ALA A 77 8.64 -15.59 1.67
C ALA A 77 8.35 -15.72 3.16
N ASP A 78 7.38 -16.56 3.53
CA ASP A 78 6.85 -16.69 4.89
C ASP A 78 6.57 -15.34 5.53
N CYS A 79 5.71 -14.53 4.89
CA CYS A 79 5.37 -13.20 5.41
C CYS A 79 3.91 -12.81 5.18
N PHE A 80 3.47 -11.86 6.02
CA PHE A 80 2.25 -11.08 5.88
C PHE A 80 2.61 -9.61 5.95
N PHE A 81 2.25 -8.86 4.92
CA PHE A 81 2.37 -7.41 4.89
C PHE A 81 0.99 -6.76 4.78
N TYR A 82 0.90 -5.50 5.21
CA TYR A 82 -0.28 -4.65 5.03
C TYR A 82 0.04 -3.57 3.98
N PRO A 83 -0.18 -3.84 2.69
CA PRO A 83 0.01 -2.81 1.67
C PRO A 83 -0.98 -1.67 1.85
N ASP A 84 -0.58 -0.46 1.47
CA ASP A 84 -1.46 0.71 1.51
C ASP A 84 -2.67 0.52 0.60
N VAL A 85 -2.46 -0.02 -0.63
CA VAL A 85 -3.56 -0.47 -1.50
C VAL A 85 -3.21 -1.81 -2.13
N VAL A 86 -4.18 -2.73 -2.17
CA VAL A 86 -4.04 -4.00 -2.88
C VAL A 86 -5.27 -4.29 -3.74
N VAL A 87 -5.01 -4.77 -4.95
CA VAL A 87 -6.07 -5.21 -5.88
C VAL A 87 -5.89 -6.68 -6.18
N THR A 88 -6.95 -7.45 -6.01
CA THR A 88 -7.05 -8.84 -6.48
C THR A 88 -8.26 -9.01 -7.39
N CYS A 89 -8.08 -9.77 -8.47
CA CYS A 89 -9.16 -10.19 -9.36
C CYS A 89 -9.38 -11.71 -9.30
N ASP A 90 -8.65 -12.38 -8.39
CA ASP A 90 -8.71 -13.83 -8.22
C ASP A 90 -9.86 -14.25 -7.30
N ALA A 91 -10.70 -15.18 -7.78
CA ALA A 91 -11.83 -15.65 -7.00
C ALA A 91 -11.43 -16.43 -5.73
N ARG A 92 -10.20 -17.00 -5.70
CA ARG A 92 -9.67 -17.72 -4.53
C ARG A 92 -9.55 -16.82 -3.30
N ASP A 93 -9.24 -15.53 -3.48
CA ASP A 93 -9.16 -14.57 -2.39
C ASP A 93 -10.52 -14.24 -1.75
N ARG A 94 -11.63 -14.73 -2.31
CA ARG A 94 -12.96 -14.65 -1.67
C ARG A 94 -13.18 -15.73 -0.62
N LEU A 95 -12.36 -16.77 -0.64
CA LEU A 95 -12.47 -17.91 0.27
C LEU A 95 -11.70 -17.68 1.57
N THR A 96 -10.79 -16.70 1.59
CA THR A 96 -9.95 -16.39 2.74
C THR A 96 -10.30 -14.98 3.25
N PRO A 97 -10.99 -14.84 4.40
CA PRO A 97 -11.46 -13.54 4.87
C PRO A 97 -10.36 -12.66 5.47
N GLN A 98 -9.25 -13.25 5.93
CA GLN A 98 -8.23 -12.56 6.72
C GLN A 98 -7.12 -11.92 5.88
N TYR A 99 -6.88 -12.41 4.63
CA TYR A 99 -5.79 -11.94 3.79
C TYR A 99 -6.04 -12.19 2.30
N VAL A 100 -5.24 -11.53 1.46
CA VAL A 100 -5.14 -11.74 0.01
C VAL A 100 -3.88 -12.55 -0.28
N SER A 101 -3.98 -13.61 -1.11
CA SER A 101 -2.84 -14.43 -1.53
C SER A 101 -2.49 -14.27 -3.01
N TYR A 102 -3.41 -13.72 -3.80
CA TYR A 102 -3.28 -13.63 -5.25
C TYR A 102 -3.49 -12.18 -5.74
N PRO A 103 -2.74 -11.21 -5.18
CA PRO A 103 -2.86 -9.82 -5.62
C PRO A 103 -2.40 -9.69 -7.08
N LEU A 104 -3.08 -8.84 -7.84
CA LEU A 104 -2.70 -8.44 -9.19
C LEU A 104 -1.84 -7.18 -9.17
N LEU A 105 -2.17 -6.25 -8.26
CA LEU A 105 -1.47 -4.99 -8.03
C LEU A 105 -1.31 -4.75 -6.54
N VAL A 106 -0.13 -4.26 -6.15
CA VAL A 106 0.18 -3.76 -4.81
C VAL A 106 0.73 -2.35 -4.92
N VAL A 107 0.29 -1.47 -4.03
CA VAL A 107 0.78 -0.09 -3.91
C VAL A 107 1.28 0.15 -2.50
N GLU A 108 2.46 0.73 -2.38
CA GLU A 108 3.01 1.27 -1.15
C GLU A 108 3.24 2.78 -1.34
N VAL A 109 2.69 3.58 -0.45
CA VAL A 109 2.96 5.01 -0.37
C VAL A 109 4.14 5.19 0.57
N LEU A 110 5.22 5.78 0.06
CA LEU A 110 6.49 5.81 0.77
C LEU A 110 6.46 6.78 1.95
N ALA A 111 6.94 6.30 3.09
CA ALA A 111 7.29 7.13 4.23
C ALA A 111 8.82 7.11 4.43
N ASP A 112 9.40 8.20 4.93
CA ASP A 112 10.87 8.32 5.13
C ASP A 112 11.46 7.13 5.91
N SER A 113 10.69 6.60 6.88
CA SER A 113 11.12 5.52 7.75
C SER A 113 11.08 4.13 7.09
N THR A 114 10.26 3.92 6.05
CA THR A 114 10.02 2.62 5.42
C THR A 114 10.45 2.53 3.98
N ALA A 115 10.68 3.65 3.29
CA ALA A 115 10.96 3.71 1.86
C ALA A 115 12.08 2.77 1.38
N ALA A 116 13.15 2.61 2.16
CA ALA A 116 14.24 1.69 1.82
C ALA A 116 13.81 0.22 1.92
N PHE A 117 12.93 -0.12 2.87
CA PHE A 117 12.38 -1.46 3.02
C PHE A 117 11.38 -1.77 1.89
N ASP A 118 10.52 -0.81 1.55
CA ASP A 118 9.52 -0.96 0.49
C ASP A 118 10.18 -1.14 -0.88
N ARG A 119 11.25 -0.37 -1.17
CA ARG A 119 12.06 -0.52 -2.39
C ARG A 119 12.92 -1.79 -2.42
N GLY A 120 13.24 -2.35 -1.27
CA GLY A 120 14.18 -3.46 -1.11
C GLY A 120 13.54 -4.79 -0.74
N ALA A 121 13.58 -5.12 0.55
CA ALA A 121 13.21 -6.45 1.06
C ALA A 121 11.72 -6.75 0.88
N LYS A 122 10.82 -5.77 1.04
CA LYS A 122 9.38 -5.92 0.84
C LYS A 122 9.08 -6.24 -0.63
N PHE A 123 9.66 -5.48 -1.57
CA PHE A 123 9.54 -5.78 -3.00
C PHE A 123 10.14 -7.14 -3.36
N ALA A 124 11.29 -7.52 -2.77
CA ALA A 124 11.90 -8.84 -3.00
C ALA A 124 10.99 -10.00 -2.55
N ALA A 125 10.19 -9.80 -1.49
CA ALA A 125 9.18 -10.76 -1.07
C ALA A 125 7.99 -10.77 -2.04
N TYR A 126 7.42 -9.60 -2.38
CA TYR A 126 6.27 -9.48 -3.29
C TYR A 126 6.54 -10.10 -4.67
N ARG A 127 7.77 -10.00 -5.19
CA ARG A 127 8.15 -10.62 -6.48
C ARG A 127 7.99 -12.14 -6.53
N LYS A 128 7.88 -12.83 -5.39
CA LYS A 128 7.63 -14.27 -5.30
C LYS A 128 6.18 -14.65 -5.57
N LEU A 129 5.26 -13.68 -5.61
CA LEU A 129 3.86 -13.90 -5.96
C LEU A 129 3.71 -14.00 -7.48
N ASP A 130 3.30 -15.17 -7.98
CA ASP A 130 3.09 -15.39 -9.41
C ASP A 130 1.92 -14.57 -9.98
N SER A 131 0.97 -14.20 -9.14
CA SER A 131 -0.19 -13.39 -9.53
C SER A 131 0.14 -11.91 -9.73
N LEU A 132 1.13 -11.39 -9.00
CA LEU A 132 1.47 -9.96 -9.00
C LEU A 132 2.03 -9.53 -10.36
N ARG A 133 1.46 -8.46 -10.91
CA ARG A 133 1.85 -7.87 -12.20
C ARG A 133 2.44 -6.49 -12.07
N ASP A 134 1.87 -5.64 -11.23
CA ASP A 134 2.39 -4.30 -10.96
C ASP A 134 2.63 -4.11 -9.46
N TYR A 135 3.82 -3.63 -9.11
CA TYR A 135 4.17 -3.14 -7.78
C TYR A 135 4.47 -1.66 -7.90
N VAL A 136 3.71 -0.84 -7.20
CA VAL A 136 3.71 0.62 -7.33
C VAL A 136 4.24 1.25 -6.06
N LEU A 137 5.17 2.18 -6.21
CA LEU A 137 5.68 3.01 -5.13
C LEU A 137 5.28 4.46 -5.40
N VAL A 138 4.63 5.10 -4.45
CA VAL A 138 4.21 6.49 -4.52
C VAL A 138 5.04 7.32 -3.56
N ASP A 139 5.88 8.17 -4.09
CA ASP A 139 6.66 9.15 -3.34
C ASP A 139 5.96 10.50 -3.41
N VAL A 140 5.16 10.80 -2.39
CA VAL A 140 4.36 12.03 -2.34
C VAL A 140 5.27 13.26 -2.26
N ALA A 141 6.34 13.21 -1.46
CA ALA A 141 7.24 14.33 -1.28
C ALA A 141 8.02 14.66 -2.56
N ALA A 142 8.47 13.64 -3.29
CA ALA A 142 9.15 13.79 -4.56
C ALA A 142 8.19 13.99 -5.75
N GLN A 143 6.87 13.89 -5.55
CA GLN A 143 5.87 13.86 -6.61
C GLN A 143 6.24 12.86 -7.72
N ARG A 144 6.53 11.62 -7.33
CA ARG A 144 7.04 10.59 -8.20
C ARG A 144 6.30 9.28 -7.97
N ILE A 145 6.01 8.57 -9.06
CA ILE A 145 5.42 7.23 -9.01
C ILE A 145 6.30 6.27 -9.79
N GLU A 146 6.75 5.22 -9.12
CA GLU A 146 7.54 4.14 -9.71
C GLU A 146 6.66 2.90 -9.87
N VAL A 147 6.49 2.41 -11.08
CA VAL A 147 5.74 1.19 -11.36
C VAL A 147 6.72 0.11 -11.80
N PHE A 148 6.91 -0.89 -10.95
CA PHE A 148 7.61 -2.11 -11.33
C PHE A 148 6.59 -3.08 -11.92
N ARG A 149 6.72 -3.34 -13.21
CA ARG A 149 5.82 -4.20 -13.98
C ARG A 149 6.50 -5.50 -14.37
N ARG A 150 5.81 -6.61 -14.16
CA ARG A 150 6.26 -7.93 -14.62
C ARG A 150 5.89 -8.10 -16.10
N ASN A 151 6.90 -8.27 -16.96
CA ASN A 151 6.70 -8.52 -18.39
C ASN A 151 6.42 -10.01 -18.70
N ALA A 152 6.22 -10.33 -19.98
CA ALA A 152 5.91 -11.68 -20.45
C ALA A 152 7.05 -12.69 -20.18
N GLU A 153 8.29 -12.21 -20.10
CA GLU A 153 9.50 -13.00 -19.79
C GLU A 153 9.75 -13.13 -18.27
N ASN A 154 8.80 -12.69 -17.43
CA ASN A 154 8.89 -12.64 -15.96
C ASN A 154 9.99 -11.70 -15.43
N HIS A 155 10.43 -10.73 -16.22
CA HIS A 155 11.32 -9.67 -15.73
C HIS A 155 10.50 -8.51 -15.17
N TRP A 156 11.04 -7.85 -14.15
CA TRP A 156 10.49 -6.65 -13.57
C TRP A 156 11.12 -5.43 -14.24
N VAL A 157 10.28 -4.63 -14.89
CA VAL A 157 10.69 -3.41 -15.60
C VAL A 157 10.16 -2.22 -14.83
N LEU A 158 11.03 -1.24 -14.54
CA LEU A 158 10.67 0.01 -13.90
C LEU A 158 10.16 1.01 -14.94
N TYR A 159 8.99 1.56 -14.66
CA TYR A 159 8.43 2.75 -15.31
C TYR A 159 8.36 3.85 -14.27
N ASP A 160 8.87 5.02 -14.60
CA ASP A 160 9.02 6.16 -13.70
C ASP A 160 8.20 7.34 -14.23
N TYR A 161 7.35 7.89 -13.37
CA TYR A 161 6.41 8.95 -13.70
C TYR A 161 6.62 10.16 -12.79
N GLY A 162 6.64 11.35 -13.39
CA GLY A 162 6.76 12.65 -12.73
C GLY A 162 5.53 13.54 -12.94
N PRO A 163 5.55 14.77 -12.44
CA PRO A 163 4.45 15.72 -12.58
C PRO A 163 4.01 15.93 -14.04
N GLY A 164 2.73 15.79 -14.29
CA GLY A 164 2.12 15.92 -15.62
C GLY A 164 2.07 14.63 -16.43
N ASP A 165 2.66 13.53 -15.94
CA ASP A 165 2.57 12.24 -16.60
C ASP A 165 1.23 11.55 -16.33
N CYS A 166 0.91 10.61 -17.23
CA CYS A 166 -0.20 9.68 -17.07
C CYS A 166 0.35 8.31 -16.66
N VAL A 167 0.00 7.86 -15.44
CA VAL A 167 0.49 6.60 -14.87
C VAL A 167 -0.26 5.43 -15.46
N GLU A 168 0.43 4.57 -16.20
CA GLU A 168 -0.16 3.37 -16.75
C GLU A 168 -0.09 2.21 -15.74
N LEU A 169 -1.25 1.66 -15.37
CA LEU A 169 -1.40 0.40 -14.64
C LEU A 169 -1.86 -0.69 -15.60
N ALA A 170 -0.90 -1.28 -16.35
CA ALA A 170 -1.20 -2.19 -17.46
C ALA A 170 -1.92 -3.46 -16.99
N SER A 171 -1.67 -3.95 -15.79
CA SER A 171 -2.37 -5.10 -15.22
C SER A 171 -3.89 -4.90 -15.08
N LEU A 172 -4.32 -3.66 -14.96
CA LEU A 172 -5.72 -3.26 -14.83
C LEU A 172 -6.28 -2.59 -16.10
N SER A 173 -5.44 -2.37 -17.12
CA SER A 173 -5.77 -1.61 -18.33
C SER A 173 -6.24 -0.18 -18.00
N LEU A 174 -5.62 0.46 -17.02
CA LEU A 174 -5.95 1.79 -16.55
C LEU A 174 -4.80 2.76 -16.82
N ASN A 175 -5.19 3.99 -17.17
CA ASN A 175 -4.31 5.14 -17.23
C ASN A 175 -4.83 6.18 -16.23
N LEU A 176 -3.99 6.59 -15.30
CA LEU A 176 -4.37 7.46 -14.19
C LEU A 176 -3.61 8.78 -14.28
N ASP A 177 -4.35 9.88 -14.16
CA ASP A 177 -3.74 11.21 -14.06
C ASP A 177 -2.98 11.32 -12.72
N MET A 178 -1.69 11.61 -12.80
CA MET A 178 -0.86 11.79 -11.63
C MET A 178 -1.33 12.95 -10.75
N ALA A 179 -1.87 14.02 -11.34
CA ALA A 179 -2.42 15.14 -10.57
C ALA A 179 -3.60 14.70 -9.70
N ALA A 180 -4.48 13.83 -10.20
CA ALA A 180 -5.60 13.27 -9.43
C ALA A 180 -5.14 12.31 -8.32
N LEU A 181 -4.03 11.58 -8.53
CA LEU A 181 -3.44 10.71 -7.50
C LEU A 181 -2.87 11.50 -6.33
N LEU A 182 -2.30 12.66 -6.61
CA LEU A 182 -1.60 13.51 -5.64
C LEU A 182 -2.43 14.75 -5.23
N GLU A 183 -3.73 14.79 -5.57
CA GLU A 183 -4.62 15.87 -5.15
C GLU A 183 -4.64 16.00 -3.62
N ASP A 184 -4.52 17.22 -3.11
CA ASP A 184 -4.51 17.57 -1.68
C ASP A 184 -3.42 16.89 -0.83
N THR A 185 -2.39 16.30 -1.47
CA THR A 185 -1.28 15.66 -0.74
C THR A 185 -0.16 16.64 -0.38
N LEU A 186 -0.06 17.77 -1.08
CA LEU A 186 0.94 18.78 -0.75
C LEU A 186 0.50 19.48 0.53
N GLU A 187 1.40 19.51 1.52
CA GLU A 187 1.23 20.39 2.68
C GLU A 187 1.17 21.82 2.14
N ASN A 188 -0.03 22.39 2.14
CA ASN A 188 -0.17 23.81 1.80
C ASN A 188 0.72 24.60 2.73
N THR A 189 1.68 25.35 2.20
CA THR A 189 2.21 26.52 2.93
C THR A 189 0.98 27.30 3.41
N PRO A 190 0.94 27.69 4.70
CA PRO A 190 -0.24 28.36 5.24
C PRO A 190 -0.68 29.44 4.26
N ASP A 191 -1.89 29.34 3.73
CA ASP A 191 -2.48 30.39 2.94
C ASP A 191 -2.67 31.57 3.90
N GLU A 192 -1.76 32.56 3.84
CA GLU A 192 -1.83 33.77 4.64
C GLU A 192 -3.13 34.55 4.43
N THR A 193 -3.96 34.14 3.45
CA THR A 193 -5.27 34.73 3.15
C THR A 193 -6.43 34.07 3.91
N LEU A 194 -6.23 32.88 4.52
CA LEU A 194 -7.27 32.27 5.32
C LEU A 194 -7.38 32.94 6.70
N PRO A 195 -8.58 33.33 7.13
CA PRO A 195 -8.78 33.85 8.47
C PRO A 195 -8.40 32.79 9.51
N PRO A 196 -7.81 33.16 10.65
CA PRO A 196 -7.44 32.21 11.70
C PRO A 196 -8.67 31.40 12.12
N ILE A 197 -8.51 30.08 12.15
CA ILE A 197 -9.53 29.17 12.66
C ILE A 197 -9.78 29.57 14.12
N ASN A 198 -10.95 30.12 14.39
CA ASN A 198 -11.32 30.51 15.74
C ASN A 198 -11.50 29.19 16.54
N PRO A 199 -10.68 28.94 17.58
CA PRO A 199 -10.91 27.76 18.42
C PRO A 199 -12.32 27.88 18.98
N LEU A 200 -13.14 26.83 18.81
CA LEU A 200 -14.46 26.74 19.40
C LEU A 200 -14.34 27.11 20.87
N THR A 201 -14.90 28.27 21.23
CA THR A 201 -15.00 28.69 22.61
C THR A 201 -15.80 27.63 23.36
N GLU A 202 -15.14 26.96 24.29
CA GLU A 202 -15.81 26.18 25.32
C GLU A 202 -16.91 27.04 25.95
N GLN A 203 -18.14 26.69 25.67
CA GLN A 203 -19.25 27.10 26.54
C GLN A 203 -19.81 25.83 27.16
N LEU A 204 -19.41 25.63 28.41
CA LEU A 204 -20.13 24.82 29.40
C LEU A 204 -21.49 25.40 29.67
#